data_3b73e4599c100d13403cb3c96ff6dccb
#
_entry.id   3b73e4599c100d13403cb3c96ff6dccb
#
_cell.length_a   1.000
_cell.length_b   1.000
_cell.length_c   1.000
_cell.angle_alpha   90.00
_cell.angle_beta   90.00
_cell.angle_gamma   90.00
#
_symmetry.space_group_name_H-M   'P 1'
#
loop_
_entity.id
_entity.type
_entity.pdbx_description
1 polymer ?
#
loop_
_entity_poly.entity_id
_entity_poly.type
_entity_poly.pdbx_seq_one_letter_code
_entity_poly.pdbx_strand_id
1 'polypeptide(L)'
;HISMGPDMGSDGHVTGWDPPRRLVYEEDWAALMGKDPDALSPLTSEFLVEAQSGGTCVVRVTSSGFGTGAAWESEFWDDLGPNWMPFFDHLRLYLSHFPGQEATRLEVTASHPGDAEALWSTLHDALGLGDEGATVEVRGATGTVERVGERQTLVRLTAPVPGMLSV
;
A
#
# COMPACT_ATOMS: atom_id res chain seq x y z
N HIS A 1 12.39 9.63 -7.11
CA HIS A 1 11.03 9.46 -7.67
C HIS A 1 10.30 8.35 -6.94
N ILE A 2 9.08 8.62 -6.52
CA ILE A 2 8.17 7.66 -5.90
C ILE A 2 7.09 7.36 -6.93
N SER A 3 6.91 6.08 -7.29
CA SER A 3 5.91 5.66 -8.26
C SER A 3 4.85 4.80 -7.57
N MET A 4 3.59 5.17 -7.74
CA MET A 4 2.43 4.44 -7.24
C MET A 4 1.62 3.79 -8.37
N GLY A 5 2.11 3.88 -9.61
CA GLY A 5 1.49 3.33 -10.80
C GLY A 5 1.98 4.03 -12.07
N PRO A 6 1.48 3.63 -13.27
CA PRO A 6 1.96 4.17 -14.54
C PRO A 6 1.86 5.69 -14.67
N ASP A 7 0.81 6.29 -14.12
CA ASP A 7 0.51 7.71 -14.23
C ASP A 7 0.43 8.42 -12.86
N MET A 8 0.88 7.73 -11.80
CA MET A 8 0.88 8.27 -10.44
C MET A 8 2.28 8.20 -9.85
N GLY A 9 2.83 9.36 -9.56
CA GLY A 9 4.12 9.48 -8.90
C GLY A 9 4.43 10.90 -8.49
N SER A 10 5.35 11.03 -7.58
CA SER A 10 5.88 12.31 -7.13
C SER A 10 7.40 12.31 -7.18
N ASP A 11 7.98 13.46 -7.38
CA ASP A 11 9.40 13.69 -7.19
C ASP A 11 9.66 14.17 -5.77
N GLY A 12 10.80 13.79 -5.22
CA GLY A 12 11.14 14.14 -3.86
C GLY A 12 12.63 14.05 -3.57
N HIS A 13 12.99 14.46 -2.38
CA HIS A 13 14.37 14.49 -1.90
C HIS A 13 14.52 13.72 -0.61
N VAL A 14 15.54 12.87 -0.52
CA VAL A 14 15.91 12.22 0.72
C VAL A 14 16.63 13.25 1.59
N THR A 15 16.03 13.57 2.74
CA THR A 15 16.54 14.54 3.72
C THR A 15 17.16 13.89 4.94
N GLY A 16 16.89 12.58 5.16
CA GLY A 16 17.49 11.81 6.24
C GLY A 16 17.76 10.36 5.81
N TRP A 17 18.98 9.88 6.02
CA TRP A 17 19.39 8.53 5.67
C TRP A 17 20.33 7.95 6.72
N ASP A 18 19.83 7.02 7.53
CA ASP A 18 20.59 6.25 8.54
C ASP A 18 20.20 4.77 8.43
N PRO A 19 20.77 4.05 7.43
CA PRO A 19 20.47 2.65 7.24
C PRO A 19 21.03 1.78 8.37
N PRO A 20 20.34 0.74 8.81
CA PRO A 20 19.01 0.29 8.34
C PRO A 20 17.83 0.86 9.16
N ARG A 21 18.03 1.94 9.91
CA ARG A 21 17.12 2.39 10.96
C ARG A 21 16.16 3.49 10.53
N ARG A 22 16.61 4.38 9.64
CA ARG A 22 15.84 5.59 9.35
C ARG A 22 15.96 6.04 7.91
N LEU A 23 14.83 6.37 7.31
CA LEU A 23 14.70 7.08 6.03
C LEU A 23 13.74 8.24 6.23
N VAL A 24 14.15 9.44 5.78
CA VAL A 24 13.27 10.60 5.67
C VAL A 24 13.35 11.12 4.25
N TYR A 25 12.21 11.40 3.67
CA TYR A 25 12.13 12.09 2.39
C TYR A 25 11.02 13.12 2.40
N GLU A 26 11.18 14.11 1.57
CA GLU A 26 10.18 15.12 1.27
C GLU A 26 9.75 14.95 -0.18
N GLU A 27 8.45 15.06 -0.44
CA GLU A 27 7.90 14.94 -1.78
C GLU A 27 6.99 16.12 -2.12
N ASP A 28 7.04 16.53 -3.38
CA ASP A 28 6.08 17.47 -3.95
C ASP A 28 4.80 16.72 -4.33
N TRP A 29 3.85 16.77 -3.42
CA TRP A 29 2.56 16.09 -3.58
C TRP A 29 1.46 17.02 -4.14
N ALA A 30 1.74 18.31 -4.28
CA ALA A 30 0.77 19.27 -4.78
C ALA A 30 0.29 18.90 -6.18
N ALA A 31 1.21 18.55 -7.06
CA ALA A 31 0.90 18.13 -8.43
C ALA A 31 0.04 16.84 -8.43
N LEU A 32 0.33 15.88 -7.55
CA LEU A 32 -0.43 14.66 -7.39
C LEU A 32 -1.89 14.94 -6.96
N MET A 33 -2.07 15.99 -6.16
CA MET A 33 -3.38 16.46 -5.70
C MET A 33 -4.06 17.43 -6.66
N GLY A 34 -3.47 17.70 -7.84
CA GLY A 34 -3.96 18.67 -8.81
C GLY A 34 -3.97 20.11 -8.27
N LYS A 35 -3.03 20.46 -7.41
CA LYS A 35 -2.87 21.77 -6.78
C LYS A 35 -1.67 22.51 -7.34
N ASP A 36 -1.65 23.83 -7.13
CA ASP A 36 -0.49 24.63 -7.42
C ASP A 36 0.69 24.17 -6.52
N PRO A 37 1.89 23.94 -7.07
CA PRO A 37 3.06 23.56 -6.28
C PRO A 37 3.37 24.51 -5.12
N ASP A 38 3.12 25.80 -5.29
CA ASP A 38 3.37 26.82 -4.27
C ASP A 38 2.25 26.92 -3.21
N ALA A 39 1.15 26.17 -3.40
CA ALA A 39 0.01 26.21 -2.50
C ALA A 39 0.16 25.26 -1.29
N LEU A 40 1.06 24.29 -1.35
CA LEU A 40 1.24 23.29 -0.31
C LEU A 40 2.71 23.19 0.09
N SER A 41 2.95 22.92 1.38
CA SER A 41 4.30 22.52 1.81
C SER A 41 4.60 21.12 1.30
N PRO A 42 5.88 20.74 1.10
CA PRO A 42 6.24 19.37 0.84
C PRO A 42 5.68 18.42 1.90
N LEU A 43 5.29 17.23 1.49
CA LEU A 43 4.92 16.17 2.39
C LEU A 43 6.20 15.46 2.85
N THR A 44 6.47 15.52 4.14
CA THR A 44 7.60 14.80 4.75
C THR A 44 7.13 13.45 5.24
N SER A 45 7.80 12.38 4.82
CA SER A 45 7.56 11.03 5.32
C SER A 45 8.82 10.48 5.98
N GLU A 46 8.67 10.02 7.21
CA GLU A 46 9.73 9.38 7.99
C GLU A 46 9.40 7.91 8.23
N PHE A 47 10.34 7.04 7.90
CA PHE A 47 10.31 5.61 8.22
C PHE A 47 11.34 5.32 9.28
N LEU A 48 10.88 4.77 10.41
CA LEU A 48 11.74 4.28 11.48
C LEU A 48 11.61 2.76 11.58
N VAL A 49 12.74 2.08 11.68
CA VAL A 49 12.80 0.63 11.89
C VAL A 49 13.44 0.36 13.23
N GLU A 50 12.66 -0.16 14.16
CA GLU A 50 13.08 -0.47 15.53
C GLU A 50 13.16 -1.99 15.71
N ALA A 51 14.35 -2.51 15.96
CA ALA A 51 14.53 -3.93 16.24
C ALA A 51 13.84 -4.31 17.56
N GLN A 52 13.18 -5.45 17.54
CA GLN A 52 12.52 -6.04 18.70
C GLN A 52 13.15 -7.38 19.05
N SER A 53 12.77 -7.94 20.21
CA SER A 53 13.19 -9.29 20.60
C SER A 53 12.59 -10.35 19.66
N GLY A 54 13.29 -11.49 19.52
CA GLY A 54 12.80 -12.60 18.70
C GLY A 54 12.99 -12.45 17.20
N GLY A 55 13.87 -11.52 16.74
CA GLY A 55 14.16 -11.35 15.33
C GLY A 55 13.08 -10.60 14.55
N THR A 56 12.21 -9.88 15.26
CA THR A 56 11.17 -9.02 14.67
C THR A 56 11.59 -7.55 14.67
N CYS A 57 10.86 -6.72 13.97
CA CYS A 57 11.01 -5.27 14.02
C CYS A 57 9.63 -4.58 14.00
N VAL A 58 9.63 -3.34 14.45
CA VAL A 58 8.51 -2.41 14.26
C VAL A 58 8.93 -1.41 13.20
N VAL A 59 8.09 -1.24 12.20
CA VAL A 59 8.21 -0.16 11.21
C VAL A 59 7.17 0.89 11.57
N ARG A 60 7.64 2.12 11.80
CA ARG A 60 6.77 3.28 12.04
C ARG A 60 6.91 4.23 10.88
N VAL A 61 5.77 4.68 10.35
CA VAL A 61 5.73 5.75 9.35
C VAL A 61 5.05 6.96 9.97
N THR A 62 5.67 8.11 9.81
CA THR A 62 5.10 9.40 10.19
C THR A 62 5.10 10.29 8.96
N SER A 63 3.93 10.74 8.56
CA SER A 63 3.79 11.73 7.49
C SER A 63 3.38 13.06 8.09
N SER A 64 3.98 14.14 7.62
CA SER A 64 3.72 15.51 8.10
C SER A 64 3.82 16.52 6.95
N GLY A 65 3.02 17.55 7.03
CA GLY A 65 3.01 18.66 6.10
C GLY A 65 2.24 19.84 6.70
N PHE A 66 2.42 21.00 6.14
CA PHE A 66 1.67 22.19 6.53
C PHE A 66 0.64 22.49 5.44
N GLY A 67 -0.62 22.49 5.83
CA GLY A 67 -1.72 22.81 4.96
C GLY A 67 -2.01 24.31 4.90
N THR A 68 -2.95 24.63 4.05
CA THR A 68 -3.48 26.00 3.89
C THR A 68 -4.70 26.26 4.77
N GLY A 69 -5.24 25.22 5.43
CA GLY A 69 -6.49 25.25 6.17
C GLY A 69 -7.72 25.04 5.28
N ALA A 70 -7.54 24.51 4.07
CA ALA A 70 -8.64 24.20 3.18
C ALA A 70 -9.44 22.97 3.65
N ALA A 71 -10.74 22.93 3.38
CA ALA A 71 -11.64 21.90 3.90
C ALA A 71 -11.25 20.47 3.47
N TRP A 72 -10.68 20.29 2.26
CA TRP A 72 -10.25 18.98 1.76
C TRP A 72 -9.06 18.38 2.53
N GLU A 73 -8.29 19.22 3.24
CA GLU A 73 -7.09 18.78 3.97
C GLU A 73 -7.44 17.89 5.16
N SER A 74 -8.55 18.18 5.85
CA SER A 74 -9.01 17.32 6.95
C SER A 74 -9.32 15.90 6.46
N GLU A 75 -10.05 15.78 5.37
CA GLU A 75 -10.38 14.48 4.75
C GLU A 75 -9.10 13.73 4.31
N PHE A 76 -8.17 14.44 3.69
CA PHE A 76 -6.89 13.87 3.31
C PHE A 76 -6.11 13.30 4.50
N TRP A 77 -6.01 14.06 5.60
CA TRP A 77 -5.28 13.59 6.79
C TRP A 77 -5.98 12.43 7.51
N ASP A 78 -7.30 12.46 7.54
CA ASP A 78 -8.09 11.37 8.12
C ASP A 78 -7.93 10.06 7.33
N ASP A 79 -7.82 10.15 6.02
CA ASP A 79 -7.67 8.99 5.12
C ASP A 79 -6.21 8.49 5.01
N LEU A 80 -5.23 9.32 5.32
CA LEU A 80 -3.82 8.99 5.09
C LEU A 80 -3.38 7.74 5.87
N GLY A 81 -3.75 7.65 7.14
CA GLY A 81 -3.42 6.49 7.97
C GLY A 81 -4.03 5.18 7.45
N PRO A 82 -5.34 5.10 7.25
CA PRO A 82 -5.99 3.93 6.66
C PRO A 82 -5.42 3.53 5.30
N ASN A 83 -5.07 4.49 4.45
CA ASN A 83 -4.52 4.22 3.11
C ASN A 83 -3.10 3.62 3.15
N TRP A 84 -2.34 3.79 4.24
CA TRP A 84 -1.06 3.12 4.43
C TRP A 84 -1.18 1.64 4.78
N MET A 85 -2.28 1.21 5.40
CA MET A 85 -2.43 -0.16 5.89
C MET A 85 -2.28 -1.23 4.80
N PRO A 86 -2.84 -1.09 3.60
CA PRO A 86 -2.64 -2.05 2.52
C PRO A 86 -1.16 -2.24 2.16
N PHE A 87 -0.37 -1.17 2.15
CA PHE A 87 1.07 -1.25 1.86
C PHE A 87 1.83 -1.99 2.96
N PHE A 88 1.46 -1.80 4.22
CA PHE A 88 2.07 -2.55 5.33
C PHE A 88 1.70 -4.03 5.32
N ASP A 89 0.48 -4.37 4.95
CA ASP A 89 0.07 -5.77 4.79
C ASP A 89 0.87 -6.46 3.68
N HIS A 90 1.09 -5.77 2.54
CA HIS A 90 1.98 -6.26 1.48
C HIS A 90 3.42 -6.42 1.96
N LEU A 91 3.97 -5.41 2.63
CA LEU A 91 5.32 -5.45 3.16
C LEU A 91 5.50 -6.61 4.14
N ARG A 92 4.55 -6.81 5.04
CA ARG A 92 4.56 -7.93 5.99
C ARG A 92 4.57 -9.27 5.28
N LEU A 93 3.71 -9.44 4.29
CA LEU A 93 3.62 -10.68 3.49
C LEU A 93 4.93 -10.93 2.73
N TYR A 94 5.48 -9.89 2.10
CA TYR A 94 6.76 -9.96 1.40
C TYR A 94 7.89 -10.39 2.34
N LEU A 95 8.06 -9.70 3.47
CA LEU A 95 9.13 -9.99 4.43
C LEU A 95 8.99 -11.38 5.06
N SER A 96 7.75 -11.88 5.20
CA SER A 96 7.49 -13.20 5.79
C SER A 96 7.76 -14.36 4.83
N HIS A 97 7.53 -14.17 3.52
CA HIS A 97 7.52 -15.27 2.55
C HIS A 97 8.47 -15.11 1.36
N PHE A 98 8.87 -13.87 1.04
CA PHE A 98 9.64 -13.54 -0.17
C PHE A 98 10.85 -12.64 0.09
N PRO A 99 11.51 -12.68 1.26
CA PRO A 99 12.56 -11.70 1.58
C PRO A 99 13.71 -11.78 0.58
N GLY A 100 14.11 -10.63 0.04
CA GLY A 100 15.22 -10.52 -0.91
C GLY A 100 14.92 -11.03 -2.32
N GLN A 101 13.68 -11.43 -2.62
CA GLN A 101 13.30 -11.82 -3.97
C GLN A 101 12.91 -10.58 -4.79
N GLU A 102 13.34 -10.57 -6.05
CA GLU A 102 12.85 -9.59 -7.01
C GLU A 102 11.42 -9.93 -7.44
N ALA A 103 10.59 -8.91 -7.62
CA ALA A 103 9.20 -9.07 -8.03
C ALA A 103 8.99 -8.52 -9.44
N THR A 104 8.19 -9.24 -10.22
CA THR A 104 7.56 -8.68 -11.42
C THR A 104 6.11 -8.32 -11.07
N ARG A 105 5.77 -7.04 -11.24
CA ARG A 105 4.41 -6.55 -10.98
C ARG A 105 3.57 -6.64 -12.25
N LEU A 106 2.38 -7.17 -12.10
CA LEU A 106 1.30 -7.07 -13.07
C LEU A 106 0.11 -6.39 -12.38
N GLU A 107 -0.44 -5.37 -13.02
CA GLU A 107 -1.61 -4.67 -12.51
C GLU A 107 -2.70 -4.65 -13.57
N VAL A 108 -3.92 -4.92 -13.15
CA VAL A 108 -5.12 -4.82 -13.99
C VAL A 108 -6.12 -3.95 -13.25
N THR A 109 -6.52 -2.87 -13.90
CA THR A 109 -7.50 -1.92 -13.36
C THR A 109 -8.71 -1.88 -14.26
N ALA A 110 -9.90 -1.83 -13.66
CA ALA A 110 -11.15 -1.62 -14.37
C ALA A 110 -12.04 -0.64 -13.59
N SER A 111 -12.78 0.18 -14.33
CA SER A 111 -13.79 1.07 -13.73
C SER A 111 -15.17 0.46 -13.91
N HIS A 112 -15.98 0.50 -12.87
CA HIS A 112 -17.36 0.02 -12.90
C HIS A 112 -18.29 1.09 -12.31
N PRO A 113 -19.36 1.46 -13.02
CA PRO A 113 -20.36 2.40 -12.51
C PRO A 113 -21.30 1.66 -11.55
N GLY A 114 -21.08 1.76 -10.26
CA GLY A 114 -21.92 1.10 -9.27
C GLY A 114 -21.50 1.41 -7.85
N ASP A 115 -22.29 0.90 -6.92
CA ASP A 115 -21.95 0.98 -5.50
C ASP A 115 -20.68 0.15 -5.20
N ALA A 116 -19.72 0.76 -4.50
CA ALA A 116 -18.42 0.16 -4.25
C ALA A 116 -18.51 -1.10 -3.36
N GLU A 117 -19.39 -1.10 -2.36
CA GLU A 117 -19.55 -2.23 -1.45
C GLU A 117 -20.19 -3.43 -2.15
N ALA A 118 -21.25 -3.18 -2.95
CA ALA A 118 -21.91 -4.21 -3.75
C ALA A 118 -20.96 -4.79 -4.81
N LEU A 119 -20.14 -3.94 -5.43
CA LEU A 119 -19.13 -4.37 -6.39
C LEU A 119 -18.03 -5.21 -5.73
N TRP A 120 -17.56 -4.79 -4.55
CA TRP A 120 -16.57 -5.52 -3.78
C TRP A 120 -17.07 -6.93 -3.42
N SER A 121 -18.29 -7.05 -2.90
CA SER A 121 -18.91 -8.33 -2.59
C SER A 121 -19.02 -9.23 -3.83
N THR A 122 -19.48 -8.67 -4.94
CA THR A 122 -19.59 -9.39 -6.21
C THR A 122 -18.24 -9.90 -6.72
N LEU A 123 -17.20 -9.08 -6.62
CA LEU A 123 -15.84 -9.45 -7.04
C LEU A 123 -15.26 -10.55 -6.14
N HIS A 124 -15.44 -10.41 -4.84
CA HIS A 124 -15.00 -11.39 -3.84
C HIS A 124 -15.62 -12.77 -4.09
N ASP A 125 -16.94 -12.81 -4.31
CA ASP A 125 -17.68 -14.03 -4.64
C ASP A 125 -17.25 -14.62 -5.99
N ALA A 126 -17.11 -13.79 -7.02
CA ALA A 126 -16.72 -14.22 -8.36
C ALA A 126 -15.28 -14.82 -8.43
N LEU A 127 -14.40 -14.36 -7.55
CA LEU A 127 -13.05 -14.89 -7.42
C LEU A 127 -12.94 -16.05 -6.42
N GLY A 128 -14.01 -16.38 -5.70
CA GLY A 128 -14.04 -17.44 -4.70
C GLY A 128 -13.11 -17.16 -3.53
N LEU A 129 -12.91 -15.88 -3.18
CA LEU A 129 -12.08 -15.49 -2.05
C LEU A 129 -12.82 -15.84 -0.75
N GLY A 130 -12.15 -16.58 0.12
CA GLY A 130 -12.68 -16.98 1.42
C GLY A 130 -12.15 -16.09 2.55
N ASP A 131 -12.40 -16.56 3.76
CA ASP A 131 -11.86 -15.94 4.98
C ASP A 131 -10.33 -16.10 5.10
N GLU A 132 -9.70 -15.34 5.99
CA GLU A 132 -8.28 -15.49 6.32
C GLU A 132 -7.93 -16.94 6.68
N GLY A 133 -6.88 -17.45 6.07
CA GLY A 133 -6.43 -18.85 6.21
C GLY A 133 -7.08 -19.84 5.22
N ALA A 134 -8.10 -19.42 4.46
CA ALA A 134 -8.72 -20.28 3.47
C ALA A 134 -7.76 -20.56 2.30
N THR A 135 -7.81 -21.80 1.80
CA THR A 135 -7.17 -22.15 0.52
C THR A 135 -8.13 -21.79 -0.60
N VAL A 136 -7.62 -21.06 -1.59
CA VAL A 136 -8.40 -20.56 -2.72
C VAL A 136 -7.75 -20.91 -4.05
N GLU A 137 -8.60 -21.03 -5.08
CA GLU A 137 -8.17 -21.14 -6.46
C GLU A 137 -8.74 -19.97 -7.26
N VAL A 138 -7.87 -19.07 -7.69
CA VAL A 138 -8.23 -17.88 -8.46
C VAL A 138 -7.65 -18.01 -9.87
N ARG A 139 -8.52 -18.25 -10.86
CA ARG A 139 -8.13 -18.34 -12.28
C ARG A 139 -6.97 -19.30 -12.58
N GLY A 140 -6.93 -20.46 -11.90
CA GLY A 140 -5.88 -21.46 -12.05
C GLY A 140 -4.62 -21.22 -11.20
N ALA A 141 -4.62 -20.18 -10.40
CA ALA A 141 -3.61 -19.96 -9.37
C ALA A 141 -4.15 -20.41 -8.01
N THR A 142 -3.37 -21.19 -7.27
CA THR A 142 -3.74 -21.68 -5.94
C THR A 142 -2.97 -20.90 -4.86
N GLY A 143 -3.63 -20.57 -3.79
CA GLY A 143 -3.01 -19.84 -2.69
C GLY A 143 -3.78 -19.91 -1.39
N THR A 144 -3.30 -19.15 -0.41
CA THR A 144 -3.93 -18.98 0.90
C THR A 144 -4.29 -17.51 1.09
N VAL A 145 -5.49 -17.23 1.57
CA VAL A 145 -5.91 -15.87 1.94
C VAL A 145 -5.13 -15.47 3.21
N GLU A 146 -4.29 -14.47 3.09
CA GLU A 146 -3.45 -13.98 4.19
C GLU A 146 -4.07 -12.81 4.95
N ARG A 147 -4.92 -12.04 4.26
CA ARG A 147 -5.59 -10.88 4.82
C ARG A 147 -6.88 -10.57 4.10
N VAL A 148 -7.93 -10.28 4.85
CA VAL A 148 -9.18 -9.70 4.37
C VAL A 148 -9.35 -8.33 5.02
N GLY A 149 -9.32 -7.26 4.23
CA GLY A 149 -9.57 -5.89 4.65
C GLY A 149 -10.86 -5.35 4.02
N GLU A 150 -11.23 -4.13 4.38
CA GLU A 150 -12.44 -3.49 3.86
C GLU A 150 -12.41 -3.27 2.34
N ARG A 151 -11.22 -3.02 1.79
CA ARG A 151 -11.02 -2.67 0.37
C ARG A 151 -9.87 -3.44 -0.26
N GLN A 152 -9.46 -4.54 0.35
CA GLN A 152 -8.35 -5.34 -0.14
C GLN A 152 -8.41 -6.75 0.43
N THR A 153 -8.14 -7.74 -0.43
CA THR A 153 -7.85 -9.10 -0.01
C THR A 153 -6.47 -9.49 -0.55
N LEU A 154 -5.61 -9.98 0.34
CA LEU A 154 -4.29 -10.49 -0.03
C LEU A 154 -4.28 -12.00 -0.02
N VAL A 155 -3.80 -12.58 -1.12
CA VAL A 155 -3.61 -14.02 -1.27
C VAL A 155 -2.15 -14.31 -1.52
N ARG A 156 -1.56 -15.16 -0.71
CA ARG A 156 -0.24 -15.73 -0.98
C ARG A 156 -0.38 -16.90 -1.93
N LEU A 157 0.08 -16.73 -3.15
CA LEU A 157 0.04 -17.75 -4.18
C LEU A 157 1.16 -18.79 -3.95
N THR A 158 0.82 -20.06 -4.21
CA THR A 158 1.76 -21.19 -4.13
C THR A 158 1.93 -21.88 -5.49
N ALA A 159 0.96 -21.78 -6.37
CA ALA A 159 0.98 -22.32 -7.72
C ALA A 159 0.27 -21.38 -8.72
N PRO A 160 0.66 -21.34 -10.00
CA PRO A 160 1.76 -22.09 -10.65
C PRO A 160 3.14 -21.61 -10.24
N VAL A 161 3.23 -20.38 -9.74
CA VAL A 161 4.47 -19.78 -9.22
C VAL A 161 4.18 -19.08 -7.89
N PRO A 162 5.12 -19.10 -6.93
CA PRO A 162 4.98 -18.34 -5.70
C PRO A 162 4.82 -16.85 -6.00
N GLY A 163 3.94 -16.18 -5.24
CA GLY A 163 3.69 -14.76 -5.44
C GLY A 163 2.64 -14.19 -4.48
N MET A 164 2.24 -12.97 -4.75
CA MET A 164 1.16 -12.30 -4.04
C MET A 164 0.11 -11.82 -5.05
N LEU A 165 -1.15 -12.06 -4.73
CA LEU A 165 -2.28 -11.46 -5.43
C LEU A 165 -2.95 -10.50 -4.45
N SER A 166 -3.14 -9.27 -4.89
CA SER A 166 -3.95 -8.27 -4.21
C SER A 166 -5.18 -7.98 -5.07
N VAL A 167 -6.32 -8.07 -4.44
CA VAL A 167 -7.61 -7.74 -5.05
C VAL A 167 -8.17 -6.55 -4.31
#